data_6763c75d211f94b7546123ae0a492a88
#
_entry.id   6763c75d211f94b7546123ae0a492a88
#
_cell.length_a   1.000
_cell.length_b   1.000
_cell.length_c   1.000
_cell.angle_alpha   90.00
_cell.angle_beta   90.00
_cell.angle_gamma   90.00
#
_symmetry.space_group_name_H-M   'P 1'
#
loop_
_entity.id
_entity.type
_entity.pdbx_description
1 polymer ?
#
loop_
_entity_poly.entity_id
_entity_poly.type
_entity_poly.pdbx_seq_one_letter_code
_entity_poly.pdbx_strand_id
1 'polypeptide(L)'
;MKKPKRRIGDIMKLLIASDIHGDIESAKILIEAFHKNECDKIVLLGDILYHGPRNDLPGRYAPKEVITLLNGYSDKILAVRGNCDTEVDQMVLTFPVLADYAILSLDGLTVYATHGHNYNTKTPPPLAEGDILLHGHTHVIKAEEFGNKNTYINPGSITLPKENCPRSYIVYENRRFDFYDIYGNVVKTVVF
;
A
#
# COMPACT_ATOMS: atom_id res chain seq x y z
N MET A 1 2.95 -11.53 -24.55
CA MET A 1 2.81 -12.95 -24.15
C MET A 1 1.90 -13.02 -22.93
N LYS A 2 0.84 -13.85 -22.93
CA LYS A 2 0.01 -14.07 -21.73
C LYS A 2 0.86 -14.85 -20.70
N LYS A 3 1.02 -14.32 -19.46
CA LYS A 3 1.62 -15.11 -18.37
C LYS A 3 0.83 -16.43 -18.23
N PRO A 4 1.49 -17.56 -17.97
CA PRO A 4 0.80 -18.83 -17.71
C PRO A 4 -0.14 -18.64 -16.51
N LYS A 5 -1.32 -19.30 -16.52
CA LYS A 5 -2.21 -19.33 -15.37
C LYS A 5 -1.47 -19.94 -14.19
N ARG A 6 -1.39 -19.21 -13.06
CA ARG A 6 -0.81 -19.71 -11.82
C ARG A 6 -1.50 -21.01 -11.39
N ARG A 7 -0.69 -21.94 -10.86
CA ARG A 7 -1.18 -23.18 -10.23
C ARG A 7 -1.45 -22.91 -8.73
N ILE A 8 -2.27 -23.74 -8.12
CA ILE A 8 -2.45 -23.76 -6.66
C ILE A 8 -1.06 -24.02 -6.04
N GLY A 9 -0.56 -23.09 -5.24
CA GLY A 9 0.77 -23.14 -4.62
C GLY A 9 1.81 -22.15 -5.19
N ASP A 10 1.49 -21.40 -6.25
CA ASP A 10 2.39 -20.33 -6.71
C ASP A 10 2.43 -19.18 -5.71
N ILE A 11 3.64 -18.76 -5.31
CA ILE A 11 3.88 -17.65 -4.39
C ILE A 11 3.33 -16.35 -5.00
N MET A 12 2.50 -15.63 -4.23
CA MET A 12 1.94 -14.35 -4.66
C MET A 12 2.93 -13.22 -4.38
N LYS A 13 3.24 -12.41 -5.39
CA LYS A 13 4.08 -11.24 -5.25
C LYS A 13 3.23 -9.97 -5.27
N LEU A 14 3.35 -9.16 -4.22
CA LEU A 14 2.54 -7.96 -4.05
C LEU A 14 3.42 -6.70 -4.10
N LEU A 15 2.91 -5.67 -4.75
CA LEU A 15 3.39 -4.30 -4.57
C LEU A 15 2.45 -3.60 -3.58
N ILE A 16 3.01 -3.02 -2.53
CA ILE A 16 2.24 -2.37 -1.46
C ILE A 16 2.67 -0.91 -1.36
N ALA A 17 1.71 0.01 -1.44
CA ALA A 17 1.99 1.44 -1.31
C ALA A 17 0.85 2.15 -0.57
N SER A 18 1.12 3.37 -0.12
CA SER A 18 0.19 4.22 0.61
C SER A 18 0.39 5.69 0.26
N ASP A 19 -0.64 6.47 0.47
CA ASP A 19 -0.55 7.93 0.51
C ASP A 19 -0.03 8.53 -0.81
N ILE A 20 -0.74 8.22 -1.92
CA ILE A 20 -0.47 8.74 -3.28
C ILE A 20 -0.88 10.21 -3.39
N HIS A 21 -1.98 10.59 -2.69
CA HIS A 21 -2.46 11.98 -2.60
C HIS A 21 -2.61 12.69 -3.95
N GLY A 22 -3.03 11.99 -4.99
CA GLY A 22 -3.31 12.57 -6.30
C GLY A 22 -2.08 12.95 -7.12
N ASP A 23 -0.87 12.54 -6.71
CA ASP A 23 0.36 12.80 -7.44
C ASP A 23 0.54 11.79 -8.58
N ILE A 24 0.51 12.29 -9.82
CA ILE A 24 0.60 11.42 -11.01
C ILE A 24 2.00 10.85 -11.21
N GLU A 25 3.04 11.53 -10.77
CA GLU A 25 4.40 11.02 -10.87
C GLU A 25 4.59 9.81 -9.95
N SER A 26 4.11 9.90 -8.70
CA SER A 26 4.10 8.79 -7.76
C SER A 26 3.29 7.60 -8.29
N ALA A 27 2.13 7.84 -8.86
CA ALA A 27 1.31 6.79 -9.45
C ALA A 27 2.00 6.11 -10.64
N LYS A 28 2.72 6.85 -11.49
CA LYS A 28 3.52 6.29 -12.60
C LYS A 28 4.67 5.43 -12.07
N ILE A 29 5.42 5.93 -11.08
CA ILE A 29 6.51 5.18 -10.42
C ILE A 29 5.98 3.88 -9.82
N LEU A 30 4.81 3.91 -9.17
CA LEU A 30 4.16 2.72 -8.64
C LEU A 30 3.89 1.67 -9.72
N ILE A 31 3.34 2.08 -10.85
CA ILE A 31 3.04 1.18 -11.97
C ILE A 31 4.33 0.65 -12.64
N GLU A 32 5.35 1.49 -12.78
CA GLU A 32 6.66 1.05 -13.27
C GLU A 32 7.29 0.01 -12.31
N ALA A 33 7.23 0.24 -11.00
CA ALA A 33 7.70 -0.70 -9.99
C ALA A 33 6.90 -2.02 -10.03
N PHE A 34 5.58 -1.97 -10.24
CA PHE A 34 4.74 -3.14 -10.40
C PHE A 34 5.21 -4.04 -11.54
N HIS A 35 5.51 -3.45 -12.70
CA HIS A 35 6.01 -4.18 -13.85
C HIS A 35 7.45 -4.66 -13.68
N LYS A 36 8.33 -3.78 -13.20
CA LYS A 36 9.76 -4.08 -12.99
C LYS A 36 9.97 -5.25 -12.04
N ASN A 37 9.18 -5.30 -10.96
CA ASN A 37 9.26 -6.37 -9.97
C ASN A 37 8.38 -7.57 -10.33
N GLU A 38 7.68 -7.56 -11.48
CA GLU A 38 6.78 -8.63 -11.93
C GLU A 38 5.71 -9.01 -10.89
N CYS A 39 5.19 -8.02 -10.15
CA CYS A 39 4.17 -8.24 -9.13
C CYS A 39 2.85 -8.72 -9.75
N ASP A 40 2.03 -9.41 -8.96
CA ASP A 40 0.74 -9.96 -9.39
C ASP A 40 -0.42 -9.06 -9.07
N LYS A 41 -0.32 -8.37 -7.92
CA LYS A 41 -1.32 -7.45 -7.41
C LYS A 41 -0.65 -6.23 -6.79
N ILE A 42 -1.44 -5.17 -6.70
CA ILE A 42 -1.11 -3.91 -6.00
C ILE A 42 -2.03 -3.82 -4.80
N VAL A 43 -1.49 -3.53 -3.62
CA VAL A 43 -2.24 -3.21 -2.41
C VAL A 43 -2.04 -1.74 -2.11
N LEU A 44 -3.13 -0.95 -2.16
CA LEU A 44 -3.14 0.47 -1.81
C LEU A 44 -3.72 0.64 -0.40
N LEU A 45 -2.97 1.25 0.48
CA LEU A 45 -3.38 1.45 1.87
C LEU A 45 -4.11 2.79 2.10
N GLY A 46 -4.77 3.32 1.06
CA GLY A 46 -5.61 4.53 1.14
C GLY A 46 -4.90 5.84 0.81
N ASP A 47 -5.66 6.93 0.94
CA ASP A 47 -5.30 8.30 0.58
C ASP A 47 -4.79 8.41 -0.87
N ILE A 48 -5.69 8.04 -1.81
CA ILE A 48 -5.35 7.84 -3.22
C ILE A 48 -5.38 9.16 -4.00
N LEU A 49 -6.49 9.92 -3.95
CA LEU A 49 -6.72 11.05 -4.85
C LEU A 49 -6.57 12.42 -4.20
N TYR A 50 -7.07 12.61 -2.98
CA TYR A 50 -7.07 13.90 -2.32
C TYR A 50 -5.81 14.10 -1.48
N HIS A 51 -5.18 15.28 -1.60
CA HIS A 51 -3.94 15.59 -0.85
C HIS A 51 -4.16 15.77 0.65
N GLY A 52 -5.41 16.03 1.07
CA GLY A 52 -5.76 16.33 2.46
C GLY A 52 -5.45 17.77 2.87
N PRO A 53 -6.26 18.37 3.77
CA PRO A 53 -6.14 19.80 4.10
C PRO A 53 -4.91 20.13 4.96
N ARG A 54 -4.23 19.12 5.50
CA ARG A 54 -3.05 19.29 6.37
C ARG A 54 -1.71 19.11 5.65
N ASN A 55 -1.74 18.68 4.40
CA ASN A 55 -0.54 18.48 3.60
C ASN A 55 -0.41 19.60 2.58
N ASP A 56 0.82 19.94 2.23
CA ASP A 56 1.08 20.75 1.04
C ASP A 56 0.62 20.02 -0.22
N LEU A 57 0.28 20.80 -1.25
CA LEU A 57 -0.12 20.24 -2.53
C LEU A 57 1.08 19.51 -3.16
N PRO A 58 0.96 18.22 -3.55
CA PRO A 58 2.03 17.52 -4.24
C PRO A 58 2.46 18.25 -5.51
N GLY A 59 3.75 18.19 -5.83
CA GLY A 59 4.33 18.94 -6.95
C GLY A 59 3.73 18.58 -8.31
N ARG A 60 3.21 17.36 -8.47
CA ARG A 60 2.55 16.85 -9.69
C ARG A 60 1.11 16.42 -9.40
N TYR A 61 0.40 17.23 -8.61
CA TYR A 61 -1.00 16.97 -8.29
C TYR A 61 -1.90 17.01 -9.53
N ALA A 62 -2.35 15.84 -9.96
CA ALA A 62 -3.20 15.66 -11.13
C ALA A 62 -4.14 14.46 -10.94
N PRO A 63 -5.12 14.53 -10.01
CA PRO A 63 -5.96 13.40 -9.62
C PRO A 63 -6.73 12.79 -10.80
N LYS A 64 -7.14 13.56 -11.80
CA LYS A 64 -7.80 13.02 -13.00
C LYS A 64 -6.89 12.09 -13.81
N GLU A 65 -5.59 12.40 -13.87
CA GLU A 65 -4.62 11.52 -14.54
C GLU A 65 -4.37 10.27 -13.70
N VAL A 66 -4.30 10.39 -12.37
CA VAL A 66 -4.20 9.24 -11.44
C VAL A 66 -5.39 8.30 -11.61
N ILE A 67 -6.63 8.83 -11.68
CA ILE A 67 -7.84 8.04 -11.93
C ILE A 67 -7.70 7.24 -13.24
N THR A 68 -7.34 7.92 -14.33
CA THR A 68 -7.19 7.27 -15.64
C THR A 68 -6.14 6.16 -15.61
N LEU A 69 -5.00 6.41 -14.97
CA LEU A 69 -3.91 5.44 -14.85
C LEU A 69 -4.32 4.23 -14.02
N LEU A 70 -4.83 4.43 -12.80
CA LEU A 70 -5.15 3.34 -11.88
C LEU A 70 -6.35 2.51 -12.34
N ASN A 71 -7.35 3.12 -12.99
CA ASN A 71 -8.47 2.39 -13.59
C ASN A 71 -8.02 1.40 -14.67
N GLY A 72 -6.90 1.66 -15.35
CA GLY A 72 -6.28 0.71 -16.27
C GLY A 72 -5.74 -0.56 -15.61
N TYR A 73 -5.64 -0.57 -14.27
CA TYR A 73 -5.14 -1.68 -13.44
C TYR A 73 -6.16 -2.17 -12.41
N SER A 74 -7.44 -1.87 -12.59
CA SER A 74 -8.50 -2.17 -11.62
C SER A 74 -8.56 -3.63 -11.21
N ASP A 75 -8.31 -4.57 -12.15
CA ASP A 75 -8.27 -6.02 -11.88
C ASP A 75 -7.02 -6.46 -11.08
N LYS A 76 -6.04 -5.58 -10.92
CA LYS A 76 -4.81 -5.82 -10.16
C LYS A 76 -4.80 -5.15 -8.78
N ILE A 77 -5.67 -4.17 -8.54
CA ILE A 77 -5.65 -3.37 -7.33
C ILE A 77 -6.61 -3.94 -6.28
N LEU A 78 -6.10 -4.04 -5.04
CA LEU A 78 -6.86 -4.13 -3.81
C LEU A 78 -6.58 -2.85 -3.02
N ALA A 79 -7.61 -2.15 -2.58
CA ALA A 79 -7.44 -0.95 -1.79
C ALA A 79 -8.25 -0.98 -0.49
N VAL A 80 -7.75 -0.28 0.52
CA VAL A 80 -8.49 0.04 1.75
C VAL A 80 -8.69 1.55 1.85
N ARG A 81 -9.70 1.98 2.61
CA ARG A 81 -10.08 3.37 2.75
C ARG A 81 -9.08 4.16 3.59
N GLY A 82 -8.55 5.24 3.04
CA GLY A 82 -7.86 6.29 3.78
C GLY A 82 -8.82 7.34 4.38
N ASN A 83 -8.27 8.24 5.19
CA ASN A 83 -9.07 9.34 5.76
C ASN A 83 -9.42 10.41 4.73
N CYS A 84 -8.73 10.44 3.61
CA CYS A 84 -9.01 11.35 2.50
C CYS A 84 -9.88 10.72 1.41
N ASP A 85 -10.12 9.40 1.45
CA ASP A 85 -10.91 8.70 0.45
C ASP A 85 -12.41 8.76 0.79
N THR A 86 -13.22 9.12 -0.18
CA THR A 86 -14.65 9.38 -0.02
C THR A 86 -15.50 8.61 -1.02
N GLU A 87 -16.82 8.67 -0.84
CA GLU A 87 -17.80 8.12 -1.78
C GLU A 87 -17.65 8.74 -3.18
N VAL A 88 -17.17 10.00 -3.26
CA VAL A 88 -16.90 10.66 -4.56
C VAL A 88 -15.73 10.01 -5.29
N ASP A 89 -14.69 9.58 -4.55
CA ASP A 89 -13.57 8.86 -5.14
C ASP A 89 -14.01 7.50 -5.68
N GLN A 90 -14.91 6.81 -4.95
CA GLN A 90 -15.49 5.55 -5.42
C GLN A 90 -16.34 5.72 -6.70
N MET A 91 -16.91 6.88 -6.96
CA MET A 91 -17.68 7.12 -8.19
C MET A 91 -16.78 7.16 -9.45
N VAL A 92 -15.50 7.44 -9.30
CA VAL A 92 -14.56 7.63 -10.40
C VAL A 92 -13.49 6.53 -10.49
N LEU A 93 -13.24 5.81 -9.38
CA LEU A 93 -12.36 4.64 -9.36
C LEU A 93 -13.16 3.35 -9.60
N THR A 94 -12.70 2.51 -10.52
CA THR A 94 -13.41 1.29 -10.95
C THR A 94 -13.07 0.05 -10.11
N PHE A 95 -12.27 0.22 -9.05
CA PHE A 95 -11.99 -0.78 -8.02
C PHE A 95 -12.49 -0.29 -6.65
N PRO A 96 -12.85 -1.18 -5.70
CA PRO A 96 -13.31 -0.78 -4.37
C PRO A 96 -12.24 -0.01 -3.59
N VAL A 97 -12.63 1.12 -2.96
CA VAL A 97 -11.73 1.97 -2.16
C VAL A 97 -12.28 2.31 -0.78
N LEU A 98 -13.48 1.84 -0.42
CA LEU A 98 -14.15 2.22 0.83
C LEU A 98 -14.13 1.12 1.91
N ALA A 99 -13.35 0.06 1.74
CA ALA A 99 -13.20 -0.97 2.75
C ALA A 99 -12.32 -0.47 3.90
N ASP A 100 -12.81 -0.50 5.14
CA ASP A 100 -12.05 -0.04 6.32
C ASP A 100 -10.78 -0.86 6.56
N TYR A 101 -10.80 -2.14 6.19
CA TYR A 101 -9.67 -3.05 6.24
C TYR A 101 -9.83 -4.21 5.25
N ALA A 102 -8.74 -4.91 5.01
CA ALA A 102 -8.72 -6.19 4.30
C ALA A 102 -7.84 -7.18 5.06
N ILE A 103 -8.21 -8.46 5.02
CA ILE A 103 -7.38 -9.54 5.58
C ILE A 103 -6.75 -10.29 4.42
N LEU A 104 -5.42 -10.35 4.40
CA LEU A 104 -4.65 -11.06 3.41
C LEU A 104 -4.05 -12.31 4.07
N SER A 105 -4.22 -13.46 3.42
CA SER A 105 -3.52 -14.69 3.79
C SER A 105 -2.33 -14.88 2.83
N LEU A 106 -1.12 -14.70 3.34
CA LEU A 106 0.13 -14.63 2.57
C LEU A 106 1.14 -15.65 3.12
N ASP A 107 1.32 -16.77 2.43
CA ASP A 107 2.31 -17.80 2.77
C ASP A 107 2.25 -18.24 4.25
N GLY A 108 1.02 -18.40 4.79
CA GLY A 108 0.77 -18.77 6.18
C GLY A 108 0.83 -17.60 7.19
N LEU A 109 1.02 -16.37 6.71
CA LEU A 109 0.87 -15.15 7.51
C LEU A 109 -0.55 -14.61 7.38
N THR A 110 -1.11 -14.08 8.47
CA THR A 110 -2.33 -13.27 8.45
C THR A 110 -1.93 -11.80 8.51
N VAL A 111 -2.32 -11.03 7.51
CA VAL A 111 -1.99 -9.60 7.40
C VAL A 111 -3.28 -8.79 7.37
N TYR A 112 -3.46 -7.94 8.38
CA TYR A 112 -4.54 -6.95 8.41
C TYR A 112 -4.04 -5.66 7.75
N ALA A 113 -4.51 -5.41 6.53
CA ALA A 113 -4.24 -4.19 5.78
C ALA A 113 -5.29 -3.14 6.11
N THR A 114 -4.87 -2.00 6.60
CA THR A 114 -5.71 -0.84 6.92
C THR A 114 -5.02 0.45 6.46
N HIS A 115 -5.66 1.61 6.60
CA HIS A 115 -4.94 2.86 6.37
C HIS A 115 -4.18 3.34 7.61
N GLY A 116 -4.72 3.14 8.81
CA GLY A 116 -4.09 3.56 10.07
C GLY A 116 -4.81 4.69 10.81
N HIS A 117 -5.78 5.36 10.20
CA HIS A 117 -6.52 6.45 10.87
C HIS A 117 -7.53 5.93 11.90
N ASN A 118 -8.14 4.77 11.67
CA ASN A 118 -9.07 4.11 12.60
C ASN A 118 -8.39 2.94 13.31
N TYR A 119 -7.85 1.98 12.54
CA TYR A 119 -7.15 0.81 13.07
C TYR A 119 -5.65 1.00 12.92
N ASN A 120 -4.94 1.03 14.06
CA ASN A 120 -3.49 1.25 14.16
C ASN A 120 -2.93 0.54 15.41
N THR A 121 -1.67 0.76 15.76
CA THR A 121 -1.04 0.10 16.92
C THR A 121 -1.65 0.49 18.27
N LYS A 122 -2.35 1.62 18.38
CA LYS A 122 -3.04 2.06 19.62
C LYS A 122 -4.46 1.52 19.71
N THR A 123 -5.11 1.36 18.55
CA THR A 123 -6.46 0.84 18.39
C THR A 123 -6.44 -0.29 17.36
N PRO A 124 -5.78 -1.43 17.64
CA PRO A 124 -5.63 -2.49 16.66
C PRO A 124 -6.97 -3.17 16.34
N PRO A 125 -7.14 -3.73 15.13
CA PRO A 125 -8.22 -4.67 14.87
C PRO A 125 -8.04 -5.94 15.74
N PRO A 126 -8.97 -6.87 15.76
CA PRO A 126 -8.86 -8.10 16.56
C PRO A 126 -7.78 -9.04 15.99
N LEU A 127 -6.51 -8.76 16.33
CA LEU A 127 -5.34 -9.52 15.91
C LEU A 127 -5.14 -10.76 16.80
N ALA A 128 -4.82 -11.89 16.19
CA ALA A 128 -4.25 -13.04 16.91
C ALA A 128 -2.75 -12.82 17.15
N GLU A 129 -2.16 -13.64 18.05
CA GLU A 129 -0.71 -13.63 18.29
C GLU A 129 0.04 -13.89 16.97
N GLY A 130 1.00 -13.06 16.64
CA GLY A 130 1.84 -13.19 15.45
C GLY A 130 1.24 -12.61 14.16
N ASP A 131 0.00 -12.10 14.18
CA ASP A 131 -0.58 -11.41 13.02
C ASP A 131 0.18 -10.13 12.69
N ILE A 132 0.13 -9.74 11.43
CA ILE A 132 0.76 -8.53 10.92
C ILE A 132 -0.30 -7.43 10.76
N LEU A 133 -0.02 -6.25 11.29
CA LEU A 133 -0.77 -5.02 11.01
C LEU A 133 -0.02 -4.19 9.97
N LEU A 134 -0.59 -4.06 8.79
CA LEU A 134 -0.04 -3.30 7.68
C LEU A 134 -0.86 -2.03 7.48
N HIS A 135 -0.26 -0.83 7.69
CA HIS A 135 -0.96 0.44 7.46
C HIS A 135 -0.03 1.59 7.07
N GLY A 136 -0.57 2.62 6.39
CA GLY A 136 0.06 3.86 5.97
C GLY A 136 -0.19 5.02 6.94
N HIS A 137 -0.78 6.10 6.44
CA HIS A 137 -1.28 7.28 7.16
C HIS A 137 -0.22 8.16 7.84
N THR A 138 0.77 7.57 8.50
CA THR A 138 1.80 8.35 9.20
C THR A 138 2.86 8.91 8.26
N HIS A 139 2.95 8.38 7.04
CA HIS A 139 3.96 8.68 6.01
C HIS A 139 5.40 8.33 6.45
N VAL A 140 5.55 7.46 7.45
CA VAL A 140 6.84 7.07 8.03
C VAL A 140 7.05 5.58 7.85
N ILE A 141 8.21 5.19 7.29
CA ILE A 141 8.59 3.78 7.16
C ILE A 141 8.73 3.17 8.56
N LYS A 142 7.98 2.11 8.83
CA LYS A 142 8.08 1.36 10.09
C LYS A 142 8.05 -0.14 9.86
N ALA A 143 8.77 -0.86 10.69
CA ALA A 143 8.61 -2.28 10.91
C ALA A 143 9.11 -2.57 12.33
N GLU A 144 8.18 -2.87 13.23
CA GLU A 144 8.43 -3.03 14.66
C GLU A 144 7.43 -3.99 15.29
N GLU A 145 7.84 -4.68 16.34
CA GLU A 145 6.94 -5.50 17.15
C GLU A 145 6.04 -4.63 18.03
N PHE A 146 4.81 -5.09 18.25
CA PHE A 146 3.89 -4.46 19.19
C PHE A 146 2.88 -5.50 19.75
N GLY A 147 2.18 -5.11 20.81
CA GLY A 147 1.10 -5.92 21.39
C GLY A 147 1.56 -7.33 21.77
N ASN A 148 0.85 -8.33 21.29
CA ASN A 148 1.10 -9.76 21.60
C ASN A 148 1.93 -10.42 20.48
N LYS A 149 3.20 -10.08 20.36
CA LYS A 149 4.13 -10.54 19.30
C LYS A 149 3.62 -10.26 17.88
N ASN A 150 2.79 -9.24 17.73
CA ASN A 150 2.34 -8.78 16.42
C ASN A 150 3.42 -7.91 15.77
N THR A 151 3.42 -7.82 14.46
CA THR A 151 4.34 -6.94 13.74
C THR A 151 3.56 -5.83 13.05
N TYR A 152 3.96 -4.59 13.29
CA TYR A 152 3.50 -3.43 12.56
C TYR A 152 4.42 -3.14 11.38
N ILE A 153 3.83 -2.98 10.18
CA ILE A 153 4.53 -2.64 8.94
C ILE A 153 3.86 -1.43 8.31
N ASN A 154 4.69 -0.42 7.91
CA ASN A 154 4.22 0.75 7.20
C ASN A 154 5.16 1.06 6.03
N PRO A 155 4.65 1.10 4.79
CA PRO A 155 5.46 1.40 3.61
C PRO A 155 6.01 2.83 3.57
N GLY A 156 5.56 3.73 4.47
CA GLY A 156 5.74 5.17 4.32
C GLY A 156 4.75 5.76 3.34
N SER A 157 5.07 6.92 2.76
CA SER A 157 4.31 7.51 1.66
C SER A 157 5.13 7.49 0.37
N ILE A 158 4.48 7.12 -0.73
CA ILE A 158 5.10 7.18 -2.05
C ILE A 158 5.23 8.62 -2.57
N THR A 159 4.51 9.58 -1.95
CA THR A 159 4.45 10.99 -2.38
C THR A 159 5.00 11.95 -1.35
N LEU A 160 4.51 11.89 -0.12
CA LEU A 160 4.71 12.89 0.94
C LEU A 160 5.36 12.26 2.19
N PRO A 161 6.60 11.75 2.11
CA PRO A 161 7.26 11.12 3.27
C PRO A 161 7.48 12.11 4.40
N LYS A 162 7.52 11.60 5.63
CA LYS A 162 7.80 12.36 6.86
C LYS A 162 9.01 11.79 7.59
N GLU A 163 9.49 12.51 8.61
CA GLU A 163 10.59 12.09 9.49
C GLU A 163 11.86 11.69 8.73
N ASN A 164 12.20 12.42 7.66
CA ASN A 164 13.36 12.14 6.79
C ASN A 164 13.33 10.76 6.11
N CYS A 165 12.17 10.10 6.04
CA CYS A 165 12.01 8.90 5.24
C CYS A 165 12.08 9.25 3.74
N PRO A 166 12.58 8.36 2.89
CA PRO A 166 12.43 8.52 1.45
C PRO A 166 10.98 8.26 1.01
N ARG A 167 10.60 8.70 -0.18
CA ARG A 167 9.42 8.22 -0.90
C ARG A 167 9.58 6.73 -1.15
N SER A 168 8.57 5.91 -0.82
CA SER A 168 8.79 4.46 -0.71
C SER A 168 7.55 3.62 -0.98
N TYR A 169 7.81 2.34 -1.25
CA TYR A 169 6.83 1.27 -1.41
C TYR A 169 7.44 -0.04 -0.91
N ILE A 170 6.63 -1.09 -0.77
CA ILE A 170 7.08 -2.43 -0.38
C ILE A 170 6.82 -3.40 -1.53
N VAL A 171 7.73 -4.34 -1.73
CA VAL A 171 7.50 -5.58 -2.49
C VAL A 171 7.47 -6.72 -1.50
N TYR A 172 6.35 -7.47 -1.49
CA TYR A 172 6.20 -8.70 -0.73
C TYR A 172 6.37 -9.92 -1.63
N GLU A 173 7.17 -10.87 -1.20
CA GLU A 173 7.31 -12.19 -1.83
C GLU A 173 7.83 -13.19 -0.80
N ASN A 174 7.22 -14.37 -0.71
CA ASN A 174 7.73 -15.49 0.10
C ASN A 174 8.08 -15.11 1.55
N ARG A 175 7.12 -14.58 2.32
CA ARG A 175 7.25 -14.15 3.73
C ARG A 175 8.29 -13.02 3.95
N ARG A 176 8.65 -12.30 2.89
CA ARG A 176 9.64 -11.23 2.91
C ARG A 176 8.99 -9.92 2.43
N PHE A 177 9.21 -8.85 3.17
CA PHE A 177 8.82 -7.48 2.85
C PHE A 177 10.08 -6.66 2.60
N ASP A 178 10.36 -6.31 1.35
CA ASP A 178 11.44 -5.43 0.96
C ASP A 178 10.89 -4.01 0.73
N PHE A 179 11.37 -3.06 1.49
CA PHE A 179 11.04 -1.64 1.34
C PHE A 179 11.99 -1.03 0.33
N TYR A 180 11.43 -0.40 -0.68
CA TYR A 180 12.19 0.28 -1.72
C TYR A 180 11.95 1.78 -1.68
N ASP A 181 13.00 2.56 -1.95
CA ASP A 181 12.81 3.94 -2.36
C ASP A 181 12.30 4.01 -3.81
N ILE A 182 11.90 5.21 -4.26
CA ILE A 182 11.38 5.41 -5.63
C ILE A 182 12.45 5.22 -6.72
N TYR A 183 13.72 5.11 -6.38
CA TYR A 183 14.83 4.84 -7.31
C TYR A 183 15.12 3.35 -7.44
N GLY A 184 14.48 2.52 -6.61
CA GLY A 184 14.61 1.07 -6.61
C GLY A 184 15.73 0.54 -5.72
N ASN A 185 16.20 1.33 -4.76
CA ASN A 185 17.13 0.86 -3.74
C ASN A 185 16.37 0.27 -2.56
N VAL A 186 16.82 -0.87 -2.03
CA VAL A 186 16.25 -1.46 -0.81
C VAL A 186 16.72 -0.65 0.39
N VAL A 187 15.76 -0.09 1.14
CA VAL A 187 16.04 0.71 2.35
C VAL A 187 15.83 -0.08 3.64
N LYS A 188 15.02 -1.14 3.60
CA LYS A 188 14.75 -2.03 4.73
C LYS A 188 14.24 -3.38 4.25
N THR A 189 14.51 -4.45 5.00
CA THR A 189 13.94 -5.79 4.77
C THR A 189 13.41 -6.37 6.08
N VAL A 190 12.26 -7.05 6.01
CA VAL A 190 11.68 -7.83 7.11
C VAL A 190 11.36 -9.22 6.58
N VAL A 191 11.73 -10.26 7.33
CA VAL A 191 11.50 -11.68 6.98
C VAL A 191 10.85 -12.38 8.16
N PHE A 192 9.85 -13.23 7.89
CA PHE A 192 9.05 -13.99 8.88
C PHE A 192 9.34 -15.48 8.84
#